data_84e03abf40648fd98aba79090a4b2068
#
_entry.id   84e03abf40648fd98aba79090a4b2068
#
_cell.length_a   1.000
_cell.length_b   1.000
_cell.length_c   1.000
_cell.angle_alpha   90.00
_cell.angle_beta   90.00
_cell.angle_gamma   90.00
#
_symmetry.space_group_name_H-M   'P 1'
#
loop_
_entity.id
_entity.type
_entity.pdbx_description
1 polymer ?
#
loop_
_entity_poly.entity_id
_entity_poly.type
_entity_poly.pdbx_seq_one_letter_code
_entity_poly.pdbx_strand_id
1 'polypeptide(L)'
;RDDVESRGLGDVYKRQEFKPFFHERLSKTALYLLENYGSAEKIARMNSASYEKLRSISRGKFSPQQFIRLKELAANTVGVNNSIFDVELNSLLTLYKSLVDEIKTLESEINRLVDEVHPHYMSIPGIGPISAAIIYAEYGDISNFSSPNQMLAFAGIEPSVHESGTEAYNGKMVKHGSSQLRYVLINCCLPLIRFDVTFATYYARKRSENKPHRVAITHVAKKLVRVIYALESQDIDFDPKKLR
;
A
#
# COMPACT_ATOMS: atom_id res chain seq x y z
N ARG A 1 20.99 11.65 -34.21
CA ARG A 1 21.27 10.59 -33.20
C ARG A 1 21.77 11.21 -31.89
N ASP A 2 22.57 12.26 -31.93
CA ASP A 2 23.15 12.91 -30.74
C ASP A 2 22.12 13.70 -29.89
N ASP A 3 21.03 14.17 -30.50
CA ASP A 3 19.98 14.94 -29.81
C ASP A 3 19.08 14.06 -28.89
N VAL A 4 18.96 12.79 -29.16
CA VAL A 4 18.14 11.87 -28.36
C VAL A 4 18.91 11.35 -27.15
N GLU A 5 20.23 11.15 -27.28
CA GLU A 5 21.09 10.74 -26.18
C GLU A 5 21.31 11.88 -25.16
N SER A 6 21.43 13.14 -25.63
CA SER A 6 21.54 14.29 -24.74
C SER A 6 20.25 14.57 -23.96
N ARG A 7 19.07 14.32 -24.53
CA ARG A 7 17.78 14.40 -23.82
C ARG A 7 17.65 13.32 -22.74
N GLY A 8 18.10 12.10 -23.00
CA GLY A 8 18.10 11.00 -22.02
C GLY A 8 19.04 11.24 -20.84
N LEU A 9 20.23 11.79 -21.09
CA LEU A 9 21.19 12.15 -20.05
C LEU A 9 20.70 13.30 -19.16
N GLY A 10 20.11 14.36 -19.73
CA GLY A 10 19.55 15.48 -18.97
C GLY A 10 18.41 15.04 -18.02
N ASP A 11 17.59 14.08 -18.41
CA ASP A 11 16.50 13.55 -17.59
C ASP A 11 17.02 12.64 -16.45
N VAL A 12 18.11 11.90 -16.66
CA VAL A 12 18.79 11.10 -15.64
C VAL A 12 19.42 11.98 -14.57
N TYR A 13 20.06 13.09 -14.93
CA TYR A 13 20.66 14.04 -13.97
C TYR A 13 19.60 14.79 -13.16
N LYS A 14 18.51 15.26 -13.77
CA LYS A 14 17.39 15.93 -13.07
C LYS A 14 16.73 15.02 -12.03
N ARG A 15 16.58 13.74 -12.34
CA ARG A 15 16.06 12.74 -11.39
C ARG A 15 16.98 12.50 -10.20
N GLN A 16 18.27 12.60 -10.37
CA GLN A 16 19.25 12.37 -9.30
C GLN A 16 19.36 13.53 -8.32
N GLU A 17 19.18 14.77 -8.75
CA GLU A 17 19.26 15.96 -7.91
C GLU A 17 18.02 16.18 -7.04
N PHE A 18 16.81 15.93 -7.57
CA PHE A 18 15.56 16.11 -6.84
C PHE A 18 15.21 14.93 -5.91
N LYS A 19 15.57 13.70 -6.30
CA LYS A 19 15.26 12.47 -5.57
C LYS A 19 15.73 12.43 -4.11
N PRO A 20 16.95 12.86 -3.77
CA PRO A 20 17.46 12.76 -2.41
C PRO A 20 16.73 13.61 -1.37
N PHE A 21 15.97 14.63 -1.81
CA PHE A 21 15.26 15.53 -0.91
C PHE A 21 13.94 14.97 -0.44
N PHE A 22 13.33 14.07 -1.20
CA PHE A 22 11.99 13.56 -0.92
C PHE A 22 12.03 12.05 -0.86
N HIS A 23 11.77 11.52 0.33
CA HIS A 23 11.66 10.07 0.55
C HIS A 23 10.56 9.47 -0.36
N GLU A 24 9.48 10.23 -0.56
CA GLU A 24 8.42 9.96 -1.52
C GLU A 24 8.40 11.07 -2.57
N ARG A 25 8.48 10.70 -3.86
CA ARG A 25 8.52 11.65 -4.98
C ARG A 25 7.29 12.54 -5.06
N LEU A 26 6.15 12.06 -4.62
CA LEU A 26 4.86 12.76 -4.62
C LEU A 26 4.41 13.10 -3.20
N SER A 27 5.37 13.34 -2.27
CA SER A 27 5.03 13.86 -0.95
C SER A 27 4.36 15.24 -1.06
N LYS A 28 3.53 15.61 -0.08
CA LYS A 28 2.87 16.93 -0.06
C LYS A 28 3.83 18.09 -0.26
N THR A 29 5.04 17.98 0.30
CA THR A 29 6.10 18.99 0.16
C THR A 29 6.66 19.05 -1.26
N ALA A 30 6.90 17.89 -1.88
CA ALA A 30 7.37 17.82 -3.27
C ALA A 30 6.31 18.35 -4.25
N LEU A 31 5.05 17.96 -4.08
CA LEU A 31 3.94 18.45 -4.89
C LEU A 31 3.79 19.97 -4.76
N TYR A 32 3.85 20.51 -3.54
CA TYR A 32 3.81 21.96 -3.34
C TYR A 32 4.93 22.69 -4.07
N LEU A 33 6.17 22.14 -4.06
CA LEU A 33 7.28 22.71 -4.81
C LEU A 33 7.06 22.66 -6.31
N LEU A 34 6.60 21.54 -6.84
CA LEU A 34 6.32 21.39 -8.27
C LEU A 34 5.20 22.34 -8.73
N GLU A 35 4.16 22.49 -7.94
CA GLU A 35 3.00 23.35 -8.26
C GLU A 35 3.34 24.86 -8.24
N ASN A 36 4.11 25.29 -7.24
CA ASN A 36 4.34 26.73 -7.03
C ASN A 36 5.65 27.23 -7.63
N TYR A 37 6.61 26.35 -7.79
CA TYR A 37 7.94 26.74 -8.27
C TYR A 37 8.32 26.07 -9.59
N GLY A 38 7.89 24.85 -9.89
CA GLY A 38 7.96 24.14 -11.18
C GLY A 38 9.31 24.11 -11.91
N SER A 39 10.16 25.15 -11.73
CA SER A 39 11.47 25.28 -12.38
C SER A 39 12.59 25.51 -11.37
N ALA A 40 13.81 25.12 -11.74
CA ALA A 40 15.01 25.32 -10.93
C ALA A 40 15.25 26.81 -10.63
N GLU A 41 15.03 27.70 -11.59
CA GLU A 41 15.18 29.12 -11.40
C GLU A 41 14.26 29.69 -10.32
N LYS A 42 12.99 29.28 -10.30
CA LYS A 42 12.03 29.70 -9.26
C LYS A 42 12.41 29.13 -7.89
N ILE A 43 12.93 27.89 -7.84
CA ILE A 43 13.40 27.27 -6.60
C ILE A 43 14.62 28.01 -6.07
N ALA A 44 15.58 28.36 -6.91
CA ALA A 44 16.76 29.14 -6.51
C ALA A 44 16.41 30.51 -5.90
N ARG A 45 15.33 31.13 -6.37
CA ARG A 45 14.83 32.46 -5.89
C ARG A 45 13.94 32.37 -4.65
N MET A 46 13.67 31.20 -4.08
CA MET A 46 12.85 31.07 -2.87
C MET A 46 13.44 31.88 -1.70
N ASN A 47 12.53 32.43 -0.88
CA ASN A 47 12.87 33.25 0.28
C ASN A 47 12.49 32.55 1.61
N SER A 48 12.67 33.26 2.73
CA SER A 48 12.35 32.74 4.06
C SER A 48 10.85 32.39 4.22
N ALA A 49 9.95 33.14 3.60
CA ALA A 49 8.51 32.83 3.64
C ALA A 49 8.19 31.51 2.92
N SER A 50 8.90 31.22 1.81
CA SER A 50 8.82 29.94 1.11
C SER A 50 9.29 28.78 2.01
N TYR A 51 10.38 29.01 2.77
CA TYR A 51 10.86 28.01 3.73
C TYR A 51 9.83 27.70 4.83
N GLU A 52 9.28 28.74 5.46
CA GLU A 52 8.27 28.53 6.52
C GLU A 52 7.03 27.78 6.02
N LYS A 53 6.61 28.04 4.77
CA LYS A 53 5.52 27.29 4.16
C LYS A 53 5.88 25.81 3.94
N LEU A 54 7.07 25.50 3.43
CA LEU A 54 7.55 24.13 3.26
C LEU A 54 7.70 23.39 4.59
N ARG A 55 8.21 24.08 5.61
CA ARG A 55 8.34 23.56 6.97
C ARG A 55 6.97 23.20 7.55
N SER A 56 5.97 24.08 7.38
CA SER A 56 4.60 23.83 7.81
C SER A 56 3.99 22.60 7.12
N ILE A 57 4.09 22.52 5.78
CA ILE A 57 3.55 21.39 4.99
C ILE A 57 4.22 20.07 5.36
N SER A 58 5.53 20.10 5.62
CA SER A 58 6.30 18.92 6.02
C SER A 58 6.15 18.53 7.49
N ARG A 59 5.36 19.30 8.26
CA ARG A 59 5.25 19.15 9.73
C ARG A 59 6.60 19.21 10.43
N GLY A 60 7.45 20.16 10.03
CA GLY A 60 8.78 20.37 10.61
C GLY A 60 9.87 19.41 10.11
N LYS A 61 9.56 18.46 9.24
CA LYS A 61 10.54 17.49 8.72
C LYS A 61 11.51 18.07 7.70
N PHE A 62 11.13 19.17 7.03
CA PHE A 62 11.99 19.85 6.06
C PHE A 62 12.90 20.85 6.80
N SER A 63 14.18 20.53 6.91
CA SER A 63 15.14 21.31 7.69
C SER A 63 15.68 22.54 6.94
N PRO A 64 16.22 23.57 7.67
CA PRO A 64 16.87 24.71 7.04
C PRO A 64 18.03 24.31 6.13
N GLN A 65 18.81 23.29 6.53
CA GLN A 65 19.92 22.78 5.73
C GLN A 65 19.44 22.17 4.41
N GLN A 66 18.34 21.42 4.44
CA GLN A 66 17.71 20.91 3.23
C GLN A 66 17.24 22.04 2.31
N PHE A 67 16.69 23.12 2.87
CA PHE A 67 16.25 24.27 2.09
C PHE A 67 17.43 24.97 1.38
N ILE A 68 18.52 25.24 2.11
CA ILE A 68 19.73 25.84 1.53
C ILE A 68 20.28 24.96 0.43
N ARG A 69 20.45 23.67 0.71
CA ARG A 69 20.97 22.71 -0.27
C ARG A 69 20.08 22.58 -1.51
N LEU A 70 18.77 22.62 -1.35
CA LEU A 70 17.84 22.59 -2.49
C LEU A 70 18.03 23.82 -3.39
N LYS A 71 18.19 25.02 -2.80
CA LYS A 71 18.45 26.26 -3.52
C LYS A 71 19.80 26.22 -4.25
N GLU A 72 20.86 25.74 -3.60
CA GLU A 72 22.20 25.61 -4.20
C GLU A 72 22.17 24.66 -5.41
N LEU A 73 21.52 23.53 -5.29
CA LEU A 73 21.38 22.59 -6.41
C LEU A 73 20.55 23.19 -7.55
N ALA A 74 19.47 23.90 -7.22
CA ALA A 74 18.66 24.56 -8.21
C ALA A 74 19.40 25.71 -8.93
N ALA A 75 20.29 26.40 -8.24
CA ALA A 75 21.13 27.44 -8.85
C ALA A 75 22.25 26.90 -9.76
N ASN A 76 22.76 25.69 -9.44
CA ASN A 76 23.88 25.08 -10.16
C ASN A 76 23.44 23.98 -11.15
N THR A 77 22.13 23.77 -11.34
CA THR A 77 21.64 22.75 -12.24
C THR A 77 21.97 23.06 -13.70
N VAL A 78 22.36 22.04 -14.44
CA VAL A 78 22.54 22.10 -15.91
C VAL A 78 21.22 21.96 -16.69
N GLY A 79 20.07 21.93 -15.97
CA GLY A 79 18.75 21.80 -16.58
C GLY A 79 18.36 23.00 -17.44
N VAL A 80 17.94 22.74 -18.66
CA VAL A 80 17.42 23.78 -19.57
C VAL A 80 16.04 24.25 -19.09
N ASN A 81 15.88 25.55 -18.94
CA ASN A 81 14.58 26.15 -18.65
C ASN A 81 13.80 26.29 -19.96
N ASN A 82 12.71 25.53 -20.13
CA ASN A 82 11.91 25.54 -21.33
C ASN A 82 10.43 25.62 -20.94
N SER A 83 9.72 26.60 -21.49
CA SER A 83 8.29 26.81 -21.28
C SER A 83 7.43 25.58 -21.64
N ILE A 84 7.90 24.73 -22.55
CA ILE A 84 7.21 23.48 -22.91
C ILE A 84 7.16 22.53 -21.69
N PHE A 85 8.25 22.46 -20.92
CA PHE A 85 8.28 21.62 -19.70
C PHE A 85 7.37 22.16 -18.60
N ASP A 86 7.16 23.48 -18.51
CA ASP A 86 6.19 24.06 -17.57
C ASP A 86 4.76 23.67 -17.96
N VAL A 87 4.43 23.66 -19.24
CA VAL A 87 3.11 23.23 -19.74
C VAL A 87 2.91 21.72 -19.46
N GLU A 88 3.90 20.90 -19.77
CA GLU A 88 3.85 19.46 -19.52
C GLU A 88 3.69 19.16 -18.01
N LEU A 89 4.48 19.80 -17.15
CA LEU A 89 4.40 19.65 -15.71
C LEU A 89 3.01 20.03 -15.18
N ASN A 90 2.46 21.16 -15.61
CA ASN A 90 1.13 21.61 -15.20
C ASN A 90 0.03 20.65 -15.65
N SER A 91 0.14 20.09 -16.86
CA SER A 91 -0.79 19.09 -17.36
C SER A 91 -0.73 17.79 -16.52
N LEU A 92 0.47 17.32 -16.20
CA LEU A 92 0.66 16.13 -15.37
C LEU A 92 0.17 16.36 -13.93
N LEU A 93 0.41 17.53 -13.35
CA LEU A 93 -0.10 17.89 -12.02
C LEU A 93 -1.63 17.95 -11.98
N THR A 94 -2.25 18.51 -13.03
CA THR A 94 -3.70 18.55 -13.17
C THR A 94 -4.28 17.14 -13.26
N LEU A 95 -3.71 16.29 -14.10
CA LEU A 95 -4.13 14.89 -14.21
C LEU A 95 -3.96 14.15 -12.88
N TYR A 96 -2.82 14.33 -12.21
CA TYR A 96 -2.57 13.73 -10.89
C TYR A 96 -3.64 14.13 -9.86
N LYS A 97 -3.98 15.43 -9.78
CA LYS A 97 -5.03 15.93 -8.87
C LYS A 97 -6.38 15.31 -9.19
N SER A 98 -6.76 15.29 -10.46
CA SER A 98 -8.02 14.68 -10.90
C SER A 98 -8.10 13.20 -10.49
N LEU A 99 -7.02 12.43 -10.70
CA LEU A 99 -6.98 11.02 -10.29
C LEU A 99 -7.06 10.85 -8.77
N VAL A 100 -6.39 11.71 -8.00
CA VAL A 100 -6.46 11.66 -6.53
C VAL A 100 -7.88 11.94 -6.03
N ASP A 101 -8.58 12.90 -6.64
CA ASP A 101 -9.94 13.24 -6.25
C ASP A 101 -10.93 12.15 -6.68
N GLU A 102 -10.74 11.53 -7.85
CA GLU A 102 -11.52 10.37 -8.27
C GLU A 102 -11.34 9.17 -7.32
N ILE A 103 -10.09 8.88 -6.92
CA ILE A 103 -9.81 7.82 -5.92
C ILE A 103 -10.57 8.09 -4.63
N LYS A 104 -10.57 9.33 -4.10
CA LYS A 104 -11.30 9.67 -2.88
C LYS A 104 -12.81 9.46 -3.03
N THR A 105 -13.36 9.81 -4.19
CA THR A 105 -14.78 9.61 -4.50
C THR A 105 -15.13 8.14 -4.48
N LEU A 106 -14.32 7.30 -5.15
CA LEU A 106 -14.49 5.85 -5.17
C LEU A 106 -14.32 5.23 -3.76
N GLU A 107 -13.32 5.67 -2.99
CA GLU A 107 -13.13 5.22 -1.61
C GLU A 107 -14.33 5.59 -0.73
N SER A 108 -14.91 6.77 -0.91
CA SER A 108 -16.11 7.19 -0.18
C SER A 108 -17.32 6.31 -0.52
N GLU A 109 -17.51 5.99 -1.80
CA GLU A 109 -18.60 5.13 -2.24
C GLU A 109 -18.42 3.68 -1.77
N ILE A 110 -17.19 3.16 -1.81
CA ILE A 110 -16.87 1.84 -1.25
C ILE A 110 -17.20 1.80 0.25
N ASN A 111 -16.80 2.82 1.00
CA ASN A 111 -17.11 2.89 2.43
C ASN A 111 -18.62 2.85 2.68
N ARG A 112 -19.40 3.63 1.92
CA ARG A 112 -20.85 3.62 2.02
C ARG A 112 -21.46 2.23 1.76
N LEU A 113 -21.03 1.56 0.70
CA LEU A 113 -21.52 0.21 0.37
C LEU A 113 -21.12 -0.84 1.42
N VAL A 114 -19.91 -0.75 1.96
CA VAL A 114 -19.46 -1.67 3.02
C VAL A 114 -20.21 -1.44 4.31
N ASP A 115 -20.54 -0.18 4.64
CA ASP A 115 -21.38 0.15 5.80
C ASP A 115 -22.80 -0.38 5.64
N GLU A 116 -23.36 -0.43 4.42
CA GLU A 116 -24.67 -1.02 4.13
C GLU A 116 -24.67 -2.54 4.28
N VAL A 117 -23.61 -3.22 3.82
CA VAL A 117 -23.48 -4.68 3.91
C VAL A 117 -23.12 -5.12 5.33
N HIS A 118 -22.36 -4.31 6.03
CA HIS A 118 -21.89 -4.49 7.40
C HIS A 118 -21.30 -5.89 7.70
N PRO A 119 -20.27 -6.33 6.98
CA PRO A 119 -19.73 -7.67 7.16
C PRO A 119 -19.03 -7.80 8.51
N HIS A 120 -19.30 -8.87 9.26
CA HIS A 120 -18.79 -9.09 10.62
C HIS A 120 -17.27 -9.13 10.71
N TYR A 121 -16.59 -9.57 9.66
CA TYR A 121 -15.12 -9.58 9.64
C TYR A 121 -14.50 -8.17 9.61
N MET A 122 -15.25 -7.08 9.41
CA MET A 122 -14.75 -5.72 9.63
C MET A 122 -14.41 -5.43 11.09
N SER A 123 -15.03 -6.15 12.02
CA SER A 123 -14.70 -6.06 13.45
C SER A 123 -13.30 -6.60 13.77
N ILE A 124 -12.65 -7.33 12.84
CA ILE A 124 -11.28 -7.85 13.01
C ILE A 124 -10.26 -6.71 12.88
N PRO A 125 -9.37 -6.51 13.88
CA PRO A 125 -8.32 -5.50 13.78
C PRO A 125 -7.43 -5.71 12.54
N GLY A 126 -7.33 -4.68 11.69
CA GLY A 126 -6.52 -4.73 10.48
C GLY A 126 -7.29 -5.01 9.18
N ILE A 127 -8.59 -5.24 9.26
CA ILE A 127 -9.48 -5.24 8.10
C ILE A 127 -10.17 -3.88 8.03
N GLY A 128 -9.71 -3.02 7.13
CA GLY A 128 -10.38 -1.75 6.83
C GLY A 128 -11.41 -1.88 5.71
N PRO A 129 -12.21 -0.81 5.45
CA PRO A 129 -13.32 -0.86 4.48
C PRO A 129 -12.91 -1.34 3.09
N ILE A 130 -11.79 -0.87 2.56
CA ILE A 130 -11.29 -1.30 1.25
C ILE A 130 -10.95 -2.80 1.24
N SER A 131 -10.30 -3.28 2.31
CA SER A 131 -9.99 -4.71 2.45
C SER A 131 -11.27 -5.54 2.57
N ALA A 132 -12.24 -5.05 3.33
CA ALA A 132 -13.54 -5.69 3.49
C ALA A 132 -14.30 -5.76 2.16
N ALA A 133 -14.30 -4.67 1.39
CA ALA A 133 -14.92 -4.63 0.06
C ALA A 133 -14.31 -5.66 -0.89
N ILE A 134 -12.99 -5.80 -0.90
CA ILE A 134 -12.30 -6.78 -1.76
C ILE A 134 -12.63 -8.21 -1.30
N ILE A 135 -12.63 -8.47 0.01
CA ILE A 135 -13.00 -9.78 0.56
C ILE A 135 -14.44 -10.13 0.17
N TYR A 136 -15.37 -9.18 0.29
CA TYR A 136 -16.75 -9.34 -0.10
C TYR A 136 -16.94 -9.58 -1.59
N ALA A 137 -16.27 -8.77 -2.42
CA ALA A 137 -16.36 -8.88 -3.88
C ALA A 137 -15.81 -10.22 -4.41
N GLU A 138 -14.78 -10.76 -3.76
CA GLU A 138 -14.13 -12.00 -4.18
C GLU A 138 -14.82 -13.26 -3.66
N TYR A 139 -15.23 -13.30 -2.38
CA TYR A 139 -15.93 -14.45 -1.81
C TYR A 139 -17.42 -14.44 -2.12
N GLY A 140 -18.02 -13.26 -2.27
CA GLY A 140 -19.47 -13.13 -2.33
C GLY A 140 -20.12 -13.57 -1.03
N ASP A 141 -21.28 -14.20 -1.13
CA ASP A 141 -21.98 -14.78 0.02
C ASP A 141 -21.21 -15.99 0.56
N ILE A 142 -20.74 -15.88 1.80
CA ILE A 142 -19.95 -16.91 2.48
C ILE A 142 -20.77 -18.18 2.74
N SER A 143 -22.09 -18.10 2.76
CA SER A 143 -22.99 -19.27 2.86
C SER A 143 -22.82 -20.27 1.70
N ASN A 144 -22.29 -19.82 0.58
CA ASN A 144 -21.96 -20.69 -0.57
C ASN A 144 -20.78 -21.64 -0.30
N PHE A 145 -20.02 -21.43 0.77
CA PHE A 145 -18.92 -22.29 1.15
C PHE A 145 -19.35 -23.24 2.28
N SER A 146 -19.28 -24.53 2.05
CA SER A 146 -19.63 -25.53 3.07
C SER A 146 -18.57 -25.67 4.17
N SER A 147 -17.39 -25.10 4.01
CA SER A 147 -16.31 -25.14 4.99
C SER A 147 -15.25 -24.06 4.77
N PRO A 148 -14.52 -23.66 5.83
CA PRO A 148 -13.43 -22.70 5.67
C PRO A 148 -12.28 -23.22 4.77
N ASN A 149 -12.18 -24.55 4.59
CA ASN A 149 -11.17 -25.11 3.69
C ASN A 149 -11.50 -24.80 2.22
N GLN A 150 -12.77 -24.76 1.84
CA GLN A 150 -13.15 -24.30 0.49
C GLN A 150 -12.79 -22.84 0.27
N MET A 151 -12.98 -21.97 1.27
CA MET A 151 -12.53 -20.58 1.20
C MET A 151 -10.99 -20.45 1.07
N LEU A 152 -10.24 -21.32 1.76
CA LEU A 152 -8.78 -21.37 1.64
C LEU A 152 -8.34 -21.80 0.25
N ALA A 153 -9.00 -22.81 -0.33
CA ALA A 153 -8.75 -23.26 -1.69
C ALA A 153 -9.07 -22.17 -2.71
N PHE A 154 -10.21 -21.50 -2.56
CA PHE A 154 -10.63 -20.39 -3.40
C PHE A 154 -9.62 -19.22 -3.36
N ALA A 155 -9.08 -18.89 -2.20
CA ALA A 155 -8.01 -17.89 -2.05
C ALA A 155 -6.64 -18.39 -2.55
N GLY A 156 -6.48 -19.68 -2.80
CA GLY A 156 -5.21 -20.29 -3.23
C GLY A 156 -4.13 -20.21 -2.15
N ILE A 157 -4.51 -20.27 -0.86
CA ILE A 157 -3.58 -20.18 0.29
C ILE A 157 -3.21 -21.57 0.80
N GLU A 158 -3.80 -22.64 0.25
CA GLU A 158 -3.48 -24.00 0.64
C GLU A 158 -2.10 -24.47 0.14
N PRO A 159 -1.39 -25.32 0.88
CA PRO A 159 -0.23 -26.01 0.35
C PRO A 159 -0.69 -27.02 -0.71
N SER A 160 0.12 -27.24 -1.74
CA SER A 160 -0.10 -28.40 -2.59
C SER A 160 0.15 -29.67 -1.76
N VAL A 161 -0.77 -30.60 -1.81
CA VAL A 161 -0.60 -31.92 -1.23
C VAL A 161 -0.14 -32.83 -2.35
N HIS A 162 1.03 -33.43 -2.18
CA HIS A 162 1.52 -34.47 -3.08
C HIS A 162 1.42 -35.79 -2.33
N GLU A 163 0.49 -36.62 -2.74
CA GLU A 163 0.31 -37.97 -2.26
C GLU A 163 0.86 -38.93 -3.32
N SER A 164 1.87 -39.70 -2.97
CA SER A 164 2.43 -40.75 -3.79
C SER A 164 2.55 -42.05 -2.93
N GLY A 165 1.56 -42.90 -3.05
CA GLY A 165 1.54 -44.15 -2.29
C GLY A 165 1.44 -43.92 -0.77
N THR A 166 2.46 -44.31 -0.04
CA THR A 166 2.51 -44.18 1.43
C THR A 166 3.10 -42.84 1.92
N GLU A 167 3.63 -42.02 1.04
CA GLU A 167 4.26 -40.75 1.41
C GLU A 167 3.37 -39.55 1.02
N ALA A 168 3.01 -38.76 2.01
CA ALA A 168 2.34 -37.48 1.80
C ALA A 168 3.23 -36.31 2.28
N TYR A 169 3.58 -35.39 1.38
CA TYR A 169 4.31 -34.19 1.78
C TYR A 169 3.63 -32.92 1.29
N ASN A 170 3.68 -31.89 2.13
CA ASN A 170 3.15 -30.59 1.81
C ASN A 170 4.13 -29.83 0.90
N GLY A 171 3.72 -29.55 -0.31
CA GLY A 171 4.47 -28.78 -1.28
C GLY A 171 4.35 -27.26 -1.10
N LYS A 172 4.67 -26.53 -2.16
CA LYS A 172 4.54 -25.08 -2.21
C LYS A 172 3.05 -24.68 -2.22
N MET A 173 2.76 -23.43 -1.85
CA MET A 173 1.40 -22.87 -1.89
C MET A 173 0.81 -23.00 -3.30
N VAL A 174 -0.37 -23.58 -3.40
CA VAL A 174 -1.16 -23.66 -4.64
C VAL A 174 -1.70 -22.28 -4.95
N LYS A 175 -1.18 -21.60 -5.93
CA LYS A 175 -1.59 -20.24 -6.28
C LYS A 175 -2.75 -20.20 -7.28
N HIS A 176 -3.56 -21.26 -7.37
CA HIS A 176 -4.73 -21.37 -8.25
C HIS A 176 -5.84 -20.56 -7.67
N GLY A 177 -6.14 -19.65 -7.32
CA GLY A 177 -7.24 -18.88 -6.77
C GLY A 177 -7.05 -17.39 -7.01
N SER A 178 -7.93 -16.59 -6.46
CA SER A 178 -7.85 -15.15 -6.60
C SER A 178 -6.54 -14.58 -6.04
N SER A 179 -5.77 -13.93 -6.91
CA SER A 179 -4.54 -13.26 -6.51
C SER A 179 -4.81 -12.01 -5.68
N GLN A 180 -5.92 -11.32 -5.93
CA GLN A 180 -6.32 -10.12 -5.21
C GLN A 180 -6.76 -10.46 -3.79
N LEU A 181 -7.61 -11.46 -3.64
CA LEU A 181 -8.04 -11.96 -2.34
C LEU A 181 -6.86 -12.42 -1.49
N ARG A 182 -5.97 -13.21 -2.06
CA ARG A 182 -4.74 -13.65 -1.38
C ARG A 182 -3.86 -12.49 -0.95
N TYR A 183 -3.68 -11.49 -1.80
CA TYR A 183 -2.92 -10.27 -1.50
C TYR A 183 -3.53 -9.52 -0.31
N VAL A 184 -4.84 -9.30 -0.32
CA VAL A 184 -5.54 -8.59 0.76
C VAL A 184 -5.47 -9.35 2.06
N LEU A 185 -5.76 -10.66 2.07
CA LEU A 185 -5.70 -11.50 3.26
C LEU A 185 -4.29 -11.50 3.90
N ILE A 186 -3.23 -11.56 3.08
CA ILE A 186 -1.85 -11.49 3.58
C ILE A 186 -1.54 -10.11 4.17
N ASN A 187 -1.99 -9.03 3.53
CA ASN A 187 -1.75 -7.67 4.02
C ASN A 187 -2.51 -7.37 5.33
N CYS A 188 -3.72 -7.90 5.50
CA CYS A 188 -4.46 -7.79 6.75
C CYS A 188 -3.77 -8.51 7.92
N CYS A 189 -2.90 -9.49 7.64
CA CYS A 189 -2.19 -10.21 8.71
C CYS A 189 -1.17 -9.35 9.45
N LEU A 190 -0.54 -8.37 8.81
CA LEU A 190 0.49 -7.54 9.45
C LEU A 190 -0.06 -6.66 10.58
N PRO A 191 -1.11 -5.84 10.35
CA PRO A 191 -1.75 -5.11 11.44
C PRO A 191 -2.41 -6.06 12.46
N LEU A 192 -3.02 -7.16 12.00
CA LEU A 192 -3.64 -8.15 12.91
C LEU A 192 -2.63 -8.73 13.91
N ILE A 193 -1.45 -9.14 13.49
CA ILE A 193 -0.37 -9.61 14.37
C ILE A 193 0.07 -8.49 15.34
N ARG A 194 -0.03 -7.23 14.95
CA ARG A 194 0.40 -6.10 15.77
C ARG A 194 -0.64 -5.73 16.84
N PHE A 195 -1.92 -5.89 16.54
CA PHE A 195 -3.01 -5.41 17.38
C PHE A 195 -3.76 -6.50 18.15
N ASP A 196 -3.63 -7.77 17.76
CA ASP A 196 -4.27 -8.90 18.44
C ASP A 196 -3.25 -9.89 19.00
N VAL A 197 -3.33 -10.13 20.32
CA VAL A 197 -2.38 -10.98 21.06
C VAL A 197 -2.45 -12.44 20.62
N THR A 198 -3.63 -12.95 20.27
CA THR A 198 -3.81 -14.36 19.86
C THR A 198 -3.12 -14.62 18.52
N PHE A 199 -3.27 -13.70 17.58
CA PHE A 199 -2.60 -13.78 16.29
C PHE A 199 -1.09 -13.51 16.40
N ALA A 200 -0.68 -12.58 17.27
CA ALA A 200 0.74 -12.36 17.59
C ALA A 200 1.41 -13.62 18.14
N THR A 201 0.78 -14.26 19.12
CA THR A 201 1.28 -15.52 19.74
C THR A 201 1.32 -16.65 18.70
N TYR A 202 0.28 -16.76 17.88
CA TYR A 202 0.27 -17.76 16.81
C TYR A 202 1.38 -17.55 15.79
N TYR A 203 1.61 -16.31 15.37
CA TYR A 203 2.72 -15.94 14.49
C TYR A 203 4.07 -16.26 15.14
N ALA A 204 4.30 -15.85 16.40
CA ALA A 204 5.54 -16.10 17.13
C ALA A 204 5.83 -17.60 17.24
N ARG A 205 4.81 -18.42 17.53
CA ARG A 205 4.93 -19.89 17.54
C ARG A 205 5.38 -20.42 16.18
N LYS A 206 4.81 -19.92 15.06
CA LYS A 206 5.22 -20.33 13.71
C LYS A 206 6.65 -19.93 13.39
N ARG A 207 7.11 -18.79 13.94
CA ARG A 207 8.51 -18.35 13.82
C ARG A 207 9.46 -19.23 14.65
N SER A 208 9.08 -19.65 15.86
CA SER A 208 9.87 -20.56 16.69
C SER A 208 9.98 -21.97 16.11
N GLU A 209 9.03 -22.37 15.25
CA GLU A 209 9.12 -23.60 14.43
C GLU A 209 10.11 -23.45 13.25
N ASN A 210 11.01 -22.47 13.25
CA ASN A 210 11.97 -22.12 12.18
C ASN A 210 11.32 -21.80 10.82
N LYS A 211 10.05 -21.46 10.77
CA LYS A 211 9.39 -21.06 9.52
C LYS A 211 9.81 -19.66 9.08
N PRO A 212 10.19 -19.44 7.83
CA PRO A 212 10.46 -18.12 7.30
C PRO A 212 9.27 -17.18 7.49
N HIS A 213 9.52 -15.88 7.60
CA HIS A 213 8.49 -14.84 7.81
C HIS A 213 7.28 -15.00 6.87
N ARG A 214 7.51 -15.15 5.56
CA ARG A 214 6.45 -15.29 4.56
C ARG A 214 5.58 -16.53 4.79
N VAL A 215 6.19 -17.63 5.22
CA VAL A 215 5.46 -18.87 5.53
C VAL A 215 4.64 -18.70 6.81
N ALA A 216 5.21 -18.07 7.85
CA ALA A 216 4.49 -17.79 9.09
C ALA A 216 3.27 -16.87 8.85
N ILE A 217 3.41 -15.81 8.02
CA ILE A 217 2.29 -14.96 7.62
C ILE A 217 1.21 -15.76 6.88
N THR A 218 1.58 -16.67 5.98
CA THR A 218 0.59 -17.53 5.31
C THR A 218 -0.20 -18.40 6.30
N HIS A 219 0.44 -18.89 7.38
CA HIS A 219 -0.29 -19.59 8.43
C HIS A 219 -1.26 -18.67 9.18
N VAL A 220 -0.89 -17.43 9.43
CA VAL A 220 -1.79 -16.42 10.01
C VAL A 220 -2.97 -16.15 9.07
N ALA A 221 -2.73 -15.99 7.77
CA ALA A 221 -3.79 -15.79 6.79
C ALA A 221 -4.77 -16.98 6.75
N LYS A 222 -4.28 -18.22 6.86
CA LYS A 222 -5.15 -19.39 6.99
C LYS A 222 -6.03 -19.34 8.25
N LYS A 223 -5.46 -18.89 9.39
CA LYS A 223 -6.25 -18.71 10.61
C LYS A 223 -7.26 -17.60 10.43
N LEU A 224 -6.89 -16.49 9.80
CA LEU A 224 -7.78 -15.38 9.51
C LEU A 224 -8.99 -15.81 8.68
N VAL A 225 -8.79 -16.56 7.58
CA VAL A 225 -9.90 -17.07 6.76
C VAL A 225 -10.86 -17.95 7.56
N ARG A 226 -10.35 -18.80 8.46
CA ARG A 226 -11.19 -19.62 9.34
C ARG A 226 -11.99 -18.76 10.32
N VAL A 227 -11.41 -17.68 10.81
CA VAL A 227 -12.11 -16.72 11.68
C VAL A 227 -13.18 -15.99 10.88
N ILE A 228 -12.88 -15.47 9.69
CA ILE A 228 -13.85 -14.83 8.80
C ILE A 228 -15.06 -15.77 8.58
N TYR A 229 -14.80 -17.02 8.21
CA TYR A 229 -15.87 -18.01 8.02
C TYR A 229 -16.72 -18.20 9.27
N ALA A 230 -16.11 -18.30 10.44
CA ALA A 230 -16.81 -18.51 11.70
C ALA A 230 -17.67 -17.29 12.08
N LEU A 231 -17.18 -16.06 11.88
CA LEU A 231 -17.92 -14.85 12.20
C LEU A 231 -19.17 -14.71 11.33
N GLU A 232 -19.02 -14.86 10.02
CA GLU A 232 -20.13 -14.72 9.07
C GLU A 232 -21.14 -15.88 9.21
N SER A 233 -20.66 -17.10 9.43
CA SER A 233 -21.57 -18.26 9.61
C SER A 233 -22.36 -18.23 10.92
N GLN A 234 -21.86 -17.52 11.93
CA GLN A 234 -22.51 -17.42 13.25
C GLN A 234 -23.20 -16.07 13.46
N ASP A 235 -23.10 -15.16 12.50
CA ASP A 235 -23.68 -13.81 12.57
C ASP A 235 -23.20 -13.05 13.83
N ILE A 236 -21.88 -13.05 14.08
CA ILE A 236 -21.27 -12.45 15.28
C ILE A 236 -20.02 -11.66 14.95
N ASP A 237 -19.76 -10.61 15.73
CA ASP A 237 -18.53 -9.82 15.65
C ASP A 237 -17.35 -10.52 16.34
N PHE A 238 -16.16 -10.06 15.96
CA PHE A 238 -14.90 -10.56 16.47
C PHE A 238 -14.71 -10.25 17.96
N ASP A 239 -14.55 -11.30 18.75
CA ASP A 239 -14.18 -11.22 20.17
C ASP A 239 -12.84 -11.93 20.41
N PRO A 240 -11.74 -11.19 20.70
CA PRO A 240 -10.44 -11.78 20.97
C PRO A 240 -10.44 -12.82 22.09
N LYS A 241 -11.38 -12.72 23.04
CA LYS A 241 -11.48 -13.64 24.20
C LYS A 241 -12.01 -15.03 23.80
N LYS A 242 -12.73 -15.12 22.68
CA LYS A 242 -13.28 -16.38 22.16
C LYS A 242 -12.31 -17.15 21.27
N LEU A 243 -11.23 -16.50 20.82
CA LEU A 243 -10.15 -17.14 20.06
C LEU A 243 -9.16 -17.84 21.00
N ARG A 244 -9.37 -19.12 21.23
CA ARG A 244 -8.41 -20.01 21.94
C ARG A 244 -7.60 -20.86 20.96
#